data_f137b7d31438962f7cada5fdc71a56a2
#
_entry.id   f137b7d31438962f7cada5fdc71a56a2
#
_cell.length_a   1.000
_cell.length_b   1.000
_cell.length_c   1.000
_cell.angle_alpha   90.00
_cell.angle_beta   90.00
_cell.angle_gamma   90.00
#
_symmetry.space_group_name_H-M   'P 1'
#
loop_
_entity.id
_entity.type
_entity.pdbx_description
1 polymer ?
#
loop_
_entity_poly.entity_id
_entity_poly.type
_entity_poly.pdbx_seq_one_letter_code
_entity_poly.pdbx_strand_id
1 'polypeptide(L)'
;AVYQPAEDSKLLADVAVDSVGDTDRVLDVGTGSGYVAGRIASETEAGVVASDVNPHACRQARDNAREESVPLDVVRGDCTRPFDAETFDVVTFNPPYLPRDEAAERDDWMERALTGGETGREVIESFLDDVARVLTTEGVVLLLVSTLTDIEAVAGYAAERNLAAETAREESFPFERLAILEITEKH
;
A
#
# COMPACT_ATOMS: atom_id res chain seq x y z
N ALA A 1 -13.52 2.64 -13.00
CA ALA A 1 -13.87 3.05 -11.64
C ALA A 1 -12.62 3.02 -10.74
N VAL A 2 -12.59 3.79 -9.69
CA VAL A 2 -11.52 3.84 -8.69
C VAL A 2 -12.15 3.52 -7.34
N TYR A 3 -11.45 2.68 -6.55
CA TYR A 3 -11.86 2.36 -5.18
C TYR A 3 -11.88 3.64 -4.34
N GLN A 4 -12.95 3.84 -3.60
CA GLN A 4 -13.06 4.98 -2.69
C GLN A 4 -12.49 4.61 -1.32
N PRO A 5 -11.83 5.56 -0.62
CA PRO A 5 -11.27 5.31 0.68
C PRO A 5 -12.31 4.76 1.65
N ALA A 6 -11.96 3.70 2.36
CA ALA A 6 -12.76 3.06 3.39
C ALA A 6 -11.98 3.03 4.72
N GLU A 7 -12.46 2.30 5.70
CA GLU A 7 -11.83 2.21 7.03
C GLU A 7 -10.40 1.64 6.95
N ASP A 8 -10.14 0.76 6.00
CA ASP A 8 -8.81 0.20 5.73
C ASP A 8 -7.79 1.28 5.34
N SER A 9 -8.12 2.13 4.36
CA SER A 9 -7.25 3.23 3.92
C SER A 9 -7.03 4.26 5.03
N LYS A 10 -8.04 4.48 5.87
CA LYS A 10 -7.93 5.38 7.02
C LYS A 10 -6.97 4.81 8.07
N LEU A 11 -7.09 3.53 8.41
CA LEU A 11 -6.20 2.87 9.36
C LEU A 11 -4.73 2.95 8.90
N LEU A 12 -4.48 2.65 7.62
CA LEU A 12 -3.13 2.75 7.05
C LEU A 12 -2.59 4.18 7.07
N ALA A 13 -3.41 5.16 6.70
CA ALA A 13 -3.00 6.57 6.70
C ALA A 13 -2.68 7.07 8.10
N ASP A 14 -3.46 6.71 9.12
CA ASP A 14 -3.23 7.10 10.50
C ASP A 14 -1.89 6.54 11.02
N VAL A 15 -1.60 5.26 10.75
CA VAL A 15 -0.30 4.66 11.12
C VAL A 15 0.85 5.30 10.37
N ALA A 16 0.68 5.57 9.07
CA ALA A 16 1.73 6.17 8.26
C ALA A 16 2.08 7.59 8.72
N VAL A 17 1.08 8.42 8.99
CA VAL A 17 1.31 9.80 9.50
C VAL A 17 2.04 9.78 10.84
N ASP A 18 1.72 8.83 11.73
CA ASP A 18 2.39 8.69 13.02
C ASP A 18 3.84 8.18 12.89
N SER A 19 4.19 7.51 11.80
CA SER A 19 5.48 6.83 11.60
C SER A 19 6.46 7.59 10.72
N VAL A 20 5.96 8.41 9.78
CA VAL A 20 6.78 9.11 8.77
C VAL A 20 7.46 10.34 9.38
N GLY A 21 8.76 10.44 9.16
CA GLY A 21 9.56 11.63 9.53
C GLY A 21 9.54 12.70 8.43
N ASP A 22 9.82 13.95 8.83
CA ASP A 22 9.75 15.13 7.93
C ASP A 22 10.74 15.08 6.76
N THR A 23 11.80 14.30 6.87
CA THR A 23 12.83 14.17 5.82
C THR A 23 12.69 12.89 5.00
N ASP A 24 11.70 12.07 5.30
CA ASP A 24 11.51 10.78 4.66
C ASP A 24 11.03 10.93 3.21
N ARG A 25 11.43 9.95 2.40
CA ARG A 25 10.87 9.72 1.08
C ARG A 25 9.88 8.56 1.15
N VAL A 26 8.64 8.85 0.83
CA VAL A 26 7.52 7.91 0.97
C VAL A 26 7.00 7.49 -0.40
N LEU A 27 6.75 6.19 -0.57
CA LEU A 27 6.03 5.64 -1.72
C LEU A 27 4.71 5.03 -1.25
N ASP A 28 3.59 5.52 -1.80
CA ASP A 28 2.28 4.88 -1.64
C ASP A 28 1.95 4.04 -2.88
N VAL A 29 1.98 2.72 -2.73
CA VAL A 29 1.74 1.74 -3.80
C VAL A 29 0.26 1.46 -3.92
N GLY A 30 -0.25 1.42 -5.17
CA GLY A 30 -1.67 1.18 -5.41
C GLY A 30 -2.55 2.29 -4.83
N THR A 31 -2.15 3.53 -5.03
CA THR A 31 -2.67 4.71 -4.32
C THR A 31 -4.17 4.96 -4.52
N GLY A 32 -4.77 4.40 -5.57
CA GLY A 32 -6.19 4.57 -5.87
C GLY A 32 -6.57 6.05 -6.04
N SER A 33 -7.39 6.56 -5.14
CA SER A 33 -7.80 7.97 -5.12
C SER A 33 -6.71 8.94 -4.64
N GLY A 34 -5.58 8.41 -4.14
CA GLY A 34 -4.52 9.22 -3.52
C GLY A 34 -4.75 9.55 -2.04
N TYR A 35 -5.71 8.89 -1.38
CA TYR A 35 -6.09 9.23 -0.01
C TYR A 35 -4.96 9.06 1.00
N VAL A 36 -4.27 7.90 1.00
CA VAL A 36 -3.16 7.64 1.93
C VAL A 36 -2.00 8.59 1.66
N ALA A 37 -1.57 8.67 0.39
CA ALA A 37 -0.49 9.58 -0.04
C ALA A 37 -0.81 11.05 0.28
N GLY A 38 -2.04 11.49 0.02
CA GLY A 38 -2.51 12.85 0.30
C GLY A 38 -2.51 13.17 1.79
N ARG A 39 -2.96 12.23 2.64
CA ARG A 39 -2.90 12.38 4.10
C ARG A 39 -1.45 12.56 4.60
N ILE A 40 -0.53 11.70 4.15
CA ILE A 40 0.89 11.80 4.53
C ILE A 40 1.45 13.15 4.08
N ALA A 41 1.25 13.53 2.81
CA ALA A 41 1.80 14.77 2.25
C ALA A 41 1.18 16.05 2.85
N SER A 42 -0.05 16.00 3.37
CA SER A 42 -0.69 17.14 4.03
C SER A 42 -0.36 17.28 5.51
N GLU A 43 -0.01 16.19 6.19
CA GLU A 43 0.20 16.15 7.64
C GLU A 43 1.68 16.03 8.04
N THR A 44 2.60 15.85 7.06
CA THR A 44 4.05 15.77 7.27
C THR A 44 4.79 16.66 6.23
N GLU A 45 6.09 16.87 6.44
CA GLU A 45 6.96 17.54 5.46
C GLU A 45 7.69 16.55 4.53
N ALA A 46 7.33 15.26 4.59
CA ALA A 46 7.94 14.20 3.79
C ALA A 46 7.71 14.38 2.29
N GLY A 47 8.66 13.90 1.50
CA GLY A 47 8.52 13.82 0.05
C GLY A 47 7.70 12.60 -0.36
N VAL A 48 6.46 12.78 -0.85
CA VAL A 48 5.54 11.67 -1.14
C VAL A 48 5.38 11.44 -2.64
N VAL A 49 5.56 10.18 -3.04
CA VAL A 49 5.26 9.68 -4.38
C VAL A 49 4.13 8.66 -4.27
N ALA A 50 3.11 8.81 -5.10
CA ALA A 50 2.02 7.85 -5.24
C ALA A 50 2.15 7.06 -6.55
N SER A 51 1.89 5.77 -6.54
CA SER A 51 1.89 4.95 -7.75
C SER A 51 0.64 4.10 -7.89
N ASP A 52 0.22 3.88 -9.14
CA ASP A 52 -0.86 2.97 -9.46
C ASP A 52 -0.70 2.45 -10.89
N VAL A 53 -1.10 1.21 -11.13
CA VAL A 53 -1.13 0.62 -12.49
C VAL A 53 -2.30 1.17 -13.31
N ASN A 54 -3.37 1.56 -12.63
CA ASN A 54 -4.60 2.09 -13.24
C ASN A 54 -4.43 3.57 -13.62
N PRO A 55 -4.49 3.94 -14.92
CA PRO A 55 -4.34 5.33 -15.33
C PRO A 55 -5.47 6.25 -14.83
N HIS A 56 -6.65 5.69 -14.53
CA HIS A 56 -7.77 6.47 -13.96
C HIS A 56 -7.49 6.81 -12.50
N ALA A 57 -6.93 5.89 -11.74
CA ALA A 57 -6.47 6.13 -10.36
C ALA A 57 -5.40 7.23 -10.32
N CYS A 58 -4.37 7.11 -11.17
CA CYS A 58 -3.32 8.15 -11.28
C CYS A 58 -3.89 9.54 -11.60
N ARG A 59 -4.90 9.62 -12.47
CA ARG A 59 -5.54 10.89 -12.78
C ARG A 59 -6.31 11.43 -11.59
N GLN A 60 -7.12 10.60 -10.96
CA GLN A 60 -7.90 10.99 -9.79
C GLN A 60 -7.01 11.44 -8.63
N ALA A 61 -5.92 10.71 -8.33
CA ALA A 61 -4.98 11.09 -7.30
C ALA A 61 -4.35 12.48 -7.56
N ARG A 62 -3.97 12.77 -8.82
CA ARG A 62 -3.46 14.10 -9.21
C ARG A 62 -4.49 15.19 -9.06
N ASP A 63 -5.74 14.93 -9.45
CA ASP A 63 -6.80 15.92 -9.39
C ASP A 63 -7.15 16.22 -7.93
N ASN A 64 -7.29 15.20 -7.08
CA ASN A 64 -7.51 15.36 -5.64
C ASN A 64 -6.37 16.14 -4.97
N ALA A 65 -5.10 15.81 -5.27
CA ALA A 65 -3.95 16.52 -4.72
C ALA A 65 -3.94 18.01 -5.12
N ARG A 66 -4.33 18.33 -6.35
CA ARG A 66 -4.44 19.73 -6.81
C ARG A 66 -5.57 20.48 -6.13
N GLU A 67 -6.75 19.85 -5.99
CA GLU A 67 -7.91 20.45 -5.32
C GLU A 67 -7.60 20.75 -3.85
N GLU A 68 -6.87 19.87 -3.18
CA GLU A 68 -6.47 20.03 -1.79
C GLU A 68 -5.16 20.85 -1.61
N SER A 69 -4.52 21.23 -2.71
CA SER A 69 -3.23 21.95 -2.72
C SER A 69 -2.11 21.18 -1.98
N VAL A 70 -2.10 19.86 -2.12
CA VAL A 70 -1.12 18.97 -1.50
C VAL A 70 0.01 18.65 -2.49
N PRO A 71 1.29 18.75 -2.08
CA PRO A 71 2.42 18.40 -2.94
C PRO A 71 2.54 16.88 -3.07
N LEU A 72 2.07 16.33 -4.18
CA LEU A 72 2.07 14.89 -4.45
C LEU A 72 2.52 14.60 -5.88
N ASP A 73 3.59 13.82 -6.01
CA ASP A 73 4.00 13.25 -7.29
C ASP A 73 3.26 11.95 -7.55
N VAL A 74 2.72 11.78 -8.76
CA VAL A 74 1.97 10.57 -9.13
C VAL A 74 2.59 9.90 -10.35
N VAL A 75 2.98 8.64 -10.20
CA VAL A 75 3.61 7.81 -11.24
C VAL A 75 2.68 6.67 -11.63
N ARG A 76 2.54 6.41 -12.93
CA ARG A 76 1.89 5.19 -13.37
C ARG A 76 2.89 4.05 -13.44
N GLY A 77 2.64 2.98 -12.69
CA GLY A 77 3.52 1.82 -12.68
C GLY A 77 2.97 0.65 -11.88
N ASP A 78 3.60 -0.51 -12.06
CA ASP A 78 3.24 -1.74 -11.39
C ASP A 78 4.08 -1.91 -10.12
N CYS A 79 3.43 -1.74 -8.96
CA CYS A 79 4.05 -1.83 -7.64
C CYS A 79 5.35 -1.01 -7.54
N THR A 80 6.46 -1.66 -7.17
CA THR A 80 7.77 -1.04 -6.96
C THR A 80 8.67 -1.02 -8.19
N ARG A 81 8.29 -1.69 -9.28
CA ARG A 81 9.09 -1.87 -10.50
C ARG A 81 9.59 -0.59 -11.16
N PRO A 82 8.84 0.54 -11.19
CA PRO A 82 9.31 1.76 -11.85
C PRO A 82 10.41 2.51 -11.10
N PHE A 83 10.72 2.11 -9.87
CA PHE A 83 11.57 2.89 -8.98
C PHE A 83 12.97 2.27 -8.84
N ASP A 84 13.94 3.15 -8.62
CA ASP A 84 15.33 2.77 -8.38
C ASP A 84 15.50 2.10 -7.00
N ALA A 85 16.62 1.38 -6.84
CA ALA A 85 16.99 0.77 -5.58
C ALA A 85 17.28 1.84 -4.50
N GLU A 86 17.12 1.48 -3.24
CA GLU A 86 17.48 2.30 -2.07
C GLU A 86 16.93 3.74 -2.14
N THR A 87 15.65 3.87 -2.53
CA THR A 87 15.03 5.18 -2.81
C THR A 87 14.11 5.65 -1.69
N PHE A 88 13.40 4.75 -1.02
CA PHE A 88 12.34 5.11 -0.09
C PHE A 88 12.64 4.68 1.35
N ASP A 89 12.33 5.59 2.28
CA ASP A 89 12.42 5.34 3.72
C ASP A 89 11.15 4.66 4.23
N VAL A 90 9.99 4.99 3.64
CA VAL A 90 8.72 4.37 3.97
C VAL A 90 7.97 4.00 2.69
N VAL A 91 7.45 2.78 2.64
CA VAL A 91 6.55 2.31 1.59
C VAL A 91 5.22 1.91 2.21
N THR A 92 4.12 2.51 1.77
CA THR A 92 2.77 2.13 2.19
C THR A 92 2.08 1.33 1.09
N PHE A 93 1.32 0.32 1.48
CA PHE A 93 0.53 -0.47 0.54
C PHE A 93 -0.77 -0.97 1.17
N ASN A 94 -1.88 -0.57 0.57
CA ASN A 94 -3.20 -1.17 0.78
C ASN A 94 -3.51 -2.04 -0.44
N PRO A 95 -3.12 -3.34 -0.44
CA PRO A 95 -3.28 -4.21 -1.60
C PRO A 95 -4.74 -4.60 -1.83
N PRO A 96 -5.10 -5.00 -3.07
CA PRO A 96 -6.33 -5.73 -3.30
C PRO A 96 -6.25 -7.09 -2.58
N TYR A 97 -7.20 -7.39 -1.72
CA TYR A 97 -7.17 -8.57 -0.84
C TYR A 97 -8.39 -9.48 -0.95
N LEU A 98 -9.37 -9.15 -1.80
CA LEU A 98 -10.51 -10.03 -2.02
C LEU A 98 -10.11 -11.15 -2.99
N PRO A 99 -10.45 -12.41 -2.68
CA PRO A 99 -10.32 -13.51 -3.64
C PRO A 99 -11.12 -13.23 -4.91
N ARG A 100 -10.64 -13.74 -6.04
CA ARG A 100 -11.34 -13.59 -7.33
C ARG A 100 -12.72 -14.23 -7.25
N ASP A 101 -13.76 -13.47 -7.50
CA ASP A 101 -15.13 -13.97 -7.66
C ASP A 101 -15.39 -14.22 -9.15
N GLU A 102 -15.31 -15.48 -9.59
CA GLU A 102 -15.53 -15.89 -10.97
C GLU A 102 -16.96 -15.58 -11.48
N ALA A 103 -17.90 -15.28 -10.57
CA ALA A 103 -19.28 -14.97 -10.93
C ALA A 103 -19.55 -13.48 -11.15
N ALA A 104 -18.60 -12.59 -10.85
CA ALA A 104 -18.76 -11.16 -10.99
C ALA A 104 -18.04 -10.65 -12.25
N GLU A 105 -18.76 -10.56 -13.37
CA GLU A 105 -18.33 -9.78 -14.53
C GLU A 105 -18.35 -8.28 -14.15
N ARG A 106 -17.21 -7.81 -13.60
CA ARG A 106 -16.98 -6.38 -13.31
C ARG A 106 -16.00 -5.80 -14.32
N ASP A 107 -16.04 -4.48 -14.46
CA ASP A 107 -15.06 -3.73 -15.25
C ASP A 107 -13.63 -4.15 -14.84
N ASP A 108 -12.79 -4.55 -15.79
CA ASP A 108 -11.44 -5.07 -15.59
C ASP A 108 -10.60 -4.31 -14.56
N TRP A 109 -10.74 -2.98 -14.50
CA TRP A 109 -10.00 -2.14 -13.55
C TRP A 109 -10.54 -2.22 -12.11
N MET A 110 -11.86 -2.40 -11.95
CA MET A 110 -12.46 -2.56 -10.63
C MET A 110 -12.12 -3.94 -10.06
N GLU A 111 -12.13 -4.98 -10.87
CA GLU A 111 -11.71 -6.32 -10.47
C GLU A 111 -10.26 -6.31 -10.02
N ARG A 112 -9.35 -5.70 -10.79
CA ARG A 112 -7.93 -5.54 -10.41
C ARG A 112 -7.72 -4.75 -9.12
N ALA A 113 -8.57 -3.76 -8.85
CA ALA A 113 -8.49 -2.96 -7.63
C ALA A 113 -8.96 -3.72 -6.37
N LEU A 114 -9.71 -4.81 -6.52
CA LEU A 114 -10.31 -5.56 -5.41
C LEU A 114 -9.76 -6.98 -5.27
N THR A 115 -9.14 -7.53 -6.33
CA THR A 115 -8.76 -8.95 -6.38
C THR A 115 -7.28 -9.13 -6.13
N GLY A 116 -6.96 -9.89 -5.08
CA GLY A 116 -5.60 -10.35 -4.76
C GLY A 116 -5.22 -11.67 -5.44
N GLY A 117 -5.93 -12.11 -6.48
CA GLY A 117 -5.74 -13.40 -7.15
C GLY A 117 -6.60 -14.53 -6.58
N GLU A 118 -6.24 -15.79 -6.81
CA GLU A 118 -7.01 -16.97 -6.37
C GLU A 118 -7.06 -17.08 -4.84
N THR A 119 -5.97 -16.78 -4.15
CA THR A 119 -5.84 -16.81 -2.68
C THR A 119 -6.06 -15.45 -2.03
N GLY A 120 -6.13 -14.38 -2.81
CA GLY A 120 -6.13 -13.01 -2.32
C GLY A 120 -4.74 -12.49 -1.92
N ARG A 121 -3.67 -13.29 -2.08
CA ARG A 121 -2.31 -12.95 -1.65
C ARG A 121 -1.32 -12.73 -2.78
N GLU A 122 -1.63 -13.11 -4.02
CA GLU A 122 -0.66 -13.08 -5.11
C GLU A 122 -0.04 -11.70 -5.36
N VAL A 123 -0.84 -10.64 -5.21
CA VAL A 123 -0.34 -9.26 -5.35
C VAL A 123 0.57 -8.88 -4.18
N ILE A 124 0.21 -9.28 -2.96
CA ILE A 124 1.04 -9.07 -1.76
C ILE A 124 2.37 -9.82 -1.90
N GLU A 125 2.32 -11.08 -2.31
CA GLU A 125 3.51 -11.92 -2.48
C GLU A 125 4.45 -11.35 -3.55
N SER A 126 3.91 -10.94 -4.69
CA SER A 126 4.70 -10.27 -5.75
C SER A 126 5.32 -8.95 -5.29
N PHE A 127 4.62 -8.18 -4.46
CA PHE A 127 5.14 -6.96 -3.85
C PHE A 127 6.28 -7.27 -2.87
N LEU A 128 6.12 -8.26 -2.00
CA LEU A 128 7.15 -8.67 -1.02
C LEU A 128 8.40 -9.23 -1.69
N ASP A 129 8.30 -9.78 -2.90
CA ASP A 129 9.44 -10.27 -3.69
C ASP A 129 10.40 -9.14 -4.14
N ASP A 130 9.91 -7.90 -4.30
CA ASP A 130 10.70 -6.79 -4.86
C ASP A 130 10.85 -5.58 -3.91
N VAL A 131 10.03 -5.44 -2.88
CA VAL A 131 9.97 -4.21 -2.08
C VAL A 131 11.27 -3.88 -1.36
N ALA A 132 12.01 -4.88 -0.88
CA ALA A 132 13.32 -4.69 -0.22
C ALA A 132 14.30 -3.91 -1.11
N ARG A 133 14.25 -4.12 -2.41
CA ARG A 133 15.13 -3.44 -3.37
C ARG A 133 14.99 -1.92 -3.35
N VAL A 134 13.79 -1.40 -3.14
CA VAL A 134 13.52 0.05 -3.18
C VAL A 134 13.64 0.73 -1.82
N LEU A 135 13.74 -0.06 -0.74
CA LEU A 135 13.93 0.48 0.61
C LEU A 135 15.36 0.96 0.82
N THR A 136 15.51 2.06 1.54
CA THR A 136 16.80 2.42 2.16
C THR A 136 17.14 1.41 3.26
N THR A 137 18.38 1.42 3.76
CA THR A 137 18.88 0.46 4.78
C THR A 137 17.99 0.39 6.03
N GLU A 138 17.45 1.53 6.46
CA GLU A 138 16.55 1.62 7.61
C GLU A 138 15.08 1.75 7.17
N GLY A 139 14.81 1.44 5.90
CA GLY A 139 13.49 1.61 5.31
C GLY A 139 12.46 0.63 5.88
N VAL A 140 11.21 1.06 5.91
CA VAL A 140 10.08 0.30 6.45
C VAL A 140 8.92 0.23 5.47
N VAL A 141 8.26 -0.92 5.44
CA VAL A 141 6.97 -1.08 4.76
C VAL A 141 5.84 -1.05 5.79
N LEU A 142 4.80 -0.31 5.51
CA LEU A 142 3.52 -0.38 6.21
C LEU A 142 2.50 -1.05 5.29
N LEU A 143 2.24 -2.32 5.54
CA LEU A 143 1.37 -3.17 4.71
C LEU A 143 0.05 -3.42 5.43
N LEU A 144 -1.06 -3.03 4.82
CA LEU A 144 -2.37 -3.42 5.31
C LEU A 144 -2.67 -4.86 4.89
N VAL A 145 -3.09 -5.67 5.84
CA VAL A 145 -3.54 -7.04 5.63
C VAL A 145 -4.86 -7.30 6.36
N SER A 146 -5.66 -8.22 5.81
CA SER A 146 -6.93 -8.65 6.39
C SER A 146 -6.85 -10.12 6.83
N THR A 147 -7.64 -10.52 7.83
CA THR A 147 -7.83 -11.94 8.15
C THR A 147 -8.38 -12.75 6.98
N LEU A 148 -8.99 -12.10 5.99
CA LEU A 148 -9.44 -12.74 4.75
C LEU A 148 -8.27 -13.24 3.86
N THR A 149 -7.07 -12.68 4.04
CA THR A 149 -5.85 -13.08 3.32
C THR A 149 -4.88 -13.89 4.16
N ASP A 150 -5.23 -14.21 5.41
CA ASP A 150 -4.37 -14.91 6.36
C ASP A 150 -3.09 -14.12 6.71
N ILE A 151 -3.19 -13.31 7.78
CA ILE A 151 -2.11 -12.42 8.25
C ILE A 151 -0.83 -13.20 8.57
N GLU A 152 -0.97 -14.40 9.16
CA GLU A 152 0.19 -15.25 9.50
C GLU A 152 0.90 -15.79 8.25
N ALA A 153 0.13 -16.15 7.21
CA ALA A 153 0.71 -16.59 5.94
C ALA A 153 1.49 -15.45 5.26
N VAL A 154 0.98 -14.21 5.31
CA VAL A 154 1.70 -13.04 4.78
C VAL A 154 3.00 -12.79 5.55
N ALA A 155 2.96 -12.83 6.88
CA ALA A 155 4.15 -12.66 7.72
C ALA A 155 5.18 -13.78 7.48
N GLY A 156 4.71 -15.03 7.32
CA GLY A 156 5.55 -16.17 6.97
C GLY A 156 6.24 -16.01 5.62
N TYR A 157 5.50 -15.54 4.61
CA TYR A 157 6.04 -15.27 3.28
C TYR A 157 7.12 -14.18 3.30
N ALA A 158 6.91 -13.12 4.06
CA ALA A 158 7.91 -12.07 4.28
C ALA A 158 9.18 -12.64 4.96
N ALA A 159 9.00 -13.51 5.97
CA ALA A 159 10.11 -14.11 6.70
C ALA A 159 11.03 -14.98 5.81
N GLU A 160 10.48 -15.67 4.81
CA GLU A 160 11.24 -16.45 3.80
C GLU A 160 12.10 -15.55 2.89
N ARG A 161 11.83 -14.24 2.84
CA ARG A 161 12.53 -13.23 2.05
C ARG A 161 13.44 -12.32 2.86
N ASN A 162 13.84 -12.81 4.03
CA ASN A 162 14.68 -12.05 4.95
C ASN A 162 14.05 -10.74 5.44
N LEU A 163 12.72 -10.71 5.50
CA LEU A 163 11.95 -9.59 6.05
C LEU A 163 11.38 -9.98 7.43
N ALA A 164 11.36 -9.04 8.35
CA ALA A 164 10.69 -9.18 9.64
C ALA A 164 9.37 -8.41 9.58
N ALA A 165 8.27 -9.05 9.95
CA ALA A 165 6.94 -8.43 10.00
C ALA A 165 6.44 -8.41 11.44
N GLU A 166 6.10 -7.22 11.92
CA GLU A 166 5.51 -7.01 13.23
C GLU A 166 4.18 -6.26 13.08
N THR A 167 3.21 -6.54 13.95
CA THR A 167 1.93 -5.84 13.91
C THR A 167 2.05 -4.48 14.60
N ALA A 168 1.96 -3.40 13.82
CA ALA A 168 1.96 -2.04 14.34
C ALA A 168 0.61 -1.62 14.93
N ARG A 169 -0.48 -1.98 14.26
CA ARG A 169 -1.85 -1.69 14.70
C ARG A 169 -2.84 -2.72 14.16
N GLU A 170 -3.88 -3.01 14.95
CA GLU A 170 -5.01 -3.85 14.53
C GLU A 170 -6.34 -3.14 14.81
N GLU A 171 -7.32 -3.42 13.96
CA GLU A 171 -8.70 -3.00 14.15
C GLU A 171 -9.66 -4.14 13.78
N SER A 172 -10.63 -4.39 14.65
CA SER A 172 -11.59 -5.49 14.49
C SER A 172 -12.93 -4.96 13.98
N PHE A 173 -13.43 -5.60 12.94
CA PHE A 173 -14.75 -5.38 12.36
C PHE A 173 -15.61 -6.63 12.52
N PRO A 174 -16.94 -6.58 12.30
CA PRO A 174 -17.83 -7.73 12.55
C PRO A 174 -17.44 -9.02 11.80
N PHE A 175 -16.80 -8.92 10.63
CA PHE A 175 -16.51 -10.07 9.77
C PHE A 175 -15.03 -10.21 9.42
N GLU A 176 -14.18 -9.24 9.80
CA GLU A 176 -12.75 -9.26 9.53
C GLU A 176 -11.97 -8.48 10.60
N ARG A 177 -10.70 -8.75 10.68
CA ARG A 177 -9.73 -7.95 11.39
C ARG A 177 -8.71 -7.43 10.38
N LEU A 178 -8.45 -6.14 10.45
CA LEU A 178 -7.40 -5.48 9.66
C LEU A 178 -6.18 -5.29 10.55
N ALA A 179 -5.00 -5.50 9.98
CA ALA A 179 -3.73 -5.23 10.64
C ALA A 179 -2.82 -4.44 9.72
N ILE A 180 -2.08 -3.50 10.30
CA ILE A 180 -0.93 -2.88 9.64
C ILE A 180 0.31 -3.63 10.08
N LEU A 181 0.96 -4.31 9.16
CA LEU A 181 2.26 -4.92 9.38
C LEU A 181 3.35 -3.89 9.07
N GLU A 182 4.22 -3.68 10.05
CA GLU A 182 5.49 -3.00 9.87
C GLU A 182 6.53 -4.05 9.47
N ILE A 183 7.11 -3.89 8.26
CA ILE A 183 8.02 -4.85 7.68
C ILE A 183 9.37 -4.17 7.43
N THR A 184 10.43 -4.78 7.92
CA THR A 184 11.82 -4.32 7.79
C THR A 184 12.72 -5.45 7.30
N GLU A 185 13.88 -5.11 6.72
CA GLU A 185 14.91 -6.11 6.44
C GLU A 185 15.53 -6.65 7.73
N LYS A 186 15.81 -7.96 7.75
CA LYS A 186 16.59 -8.59 8.84
C LYS A 186 18.07 -8.35 8.61
N HIS A 187 18.73 -7.74 9.56
CA HIS A 187 20.17 -7.51 9.56
C HIS A 187 20.94 -8.61 10.30
#